data_1dee4cec10f353a2e7ede19376858efa
#
_entry.id   1dee4cec10f353a2e7ede19376858efa
#
_cell.length_a   1.000
_cell.length_b   1.000
_cell.length_c   1.000
_cell.angle_alpha   90.00
_cell.angle_beta   90.00
_cell.angle_gamma   90.00
#
_symmetry.space_group_name_H-M   'P 1'
#
loop_
_entity.id
_entity.type
_entity.pdbx_description
1 polymer ?
#
loop_
_entity_poly.entity_id
_entity_poly.type
_entity_poly.pdbx_seq_one_letter_code
_entity_poly.pdbx_strand_id
1 'polypeptide(L)'
;MVYPHHGAGKVLKKEQKEVLGEKREYLTIKILHNDMTVMVPCANASRAGLRRVIGEEAVERVVGVLRNDVSDMPKNWNRRFKHNRDKIKTGDVYELAEVVRNLAIREADKGLSTGEKQMFTRAKKILASELMYALEMEEDEAEGHLEDIISDAHASRNGAAAPA
;
A
#
# COMPACT_ATOMS: atom_id res chain seq x y z
N MET A 1 0.92 0.34 -13.03
CA MET A 1 -0.12 1.15 -12.38
C MET A 1 -0.51 0.53 -11.05
N VAL A 2 -1.01 1.33 -10.16
CA VAL A 2 -1.45 0.88 -8.83
C VAL A 2 -2.97 0.95 -8.75
N TYR A 3 -3.58 -0.15 -8.34
CA TYR A 3 -5.01 -0.26 -8.08
C TYR A 3 -5.23 -0.36 -6.57
N PRO A 4 -5.93 0.59 -5.93
CA PRO A 4 -6.20 0.53 -4.48
C PRO A 4 -6.81 -0.82 -4.11
N HIS A 5 -6.45 -1.38 -2.97
CA HIS A 5 -6.79 -2.70 -2.47
C HIS A 5 -6.09 -3.89 -3.15
N HIS A 6 -5.61 -3.74 -4.37
CA HIS A 6 -4.96 -4.84 -5.10
C HIS A 6 -3.47 -4.63 -5.27
N GLY A 7 -2.98 -3.39 -5.15
CA GLY A 7 -1.58 -3.06 -5.28
C GLY A 7 -1.16 -2.79 -6.71
N ALA A 8 0.14 -2.83 -6.95
CA ALA A 8 0.71 -2.55 -8.26
C ALA A 8 0.50 -3.71 -9.22
N GLY A 9 0.31 -3.38 -10.46
CA GLY A 9 0.13 -4.33 -11.54
C GLY A 9 0.65 -3.79 -12.87
N LYS A 10 0.78 -4.69 -13.81
CA LYS A 10 1.22 -4.38 -15.18
C LYS A 10 0.00 -4.24 -16.07
N VAL A 11 -0.08 -3.13 -16.81
CA VAL A 11 -1.08 -2.95 -17.86
C VAL A 11 -0.70 -3.84 -19.04
N LEU A 12 -1.53 -4.83 -19.32
CA LEU A 12 -1.29 -5.78 -20.41
C LEU A 12 -1.79 -5.22 -21.73
N LYS A 13 -2.97 -4.63 -21.73
CA LYS A 13 -3.57 -4.09 -22.94
C LYS A 13 -4.70 -3.11 -22.63
N LYS A 14 -5.02 -2.29 -23.62
CA LYS A 14 -6.18 -1.43 -23.67
C LYS A 14 -7.02 -1.89 -24.84
N GLU A 15 -8.26 -2.27 -24.60
CA GLU A 15 -9.14 -2.79 -25.67
C GLU A 15 -10.55 -2.24 -25.54
N GLN A 16 -11.27 -2.24 -26.66
CA GLN A 16 -12.68 -1.92 -26.69
C GLN A 16 -13.48 -3.22 -26.55
N LYS A 17 -14.46 -3.18 -25.65
CA LYS A 17 -15.43 -4.27 -25.47
C LYS A 17 -16.84 -3.71 -25.52
N GLU A 18 -17.74 -4.49 -26.13
CA GLU A 18 -19.15 -4.20 -26.11
C GLU A 18 -19.81 -4.88 -24.92
N VAL A 19 -20.36 -4.06 -24.01
CA VAL A 19 -21.07 -4.53 -22.83
C VAL A 19 -22.43 -3.88 -22.81
N LEU A 20 -23.49 -4.69 -22.80
CA LEU A 20 -24.88 -4.22 -22.82
C LEU A 20 -25.19 -3.27 -23.99
N GLY A 21 -24.62 -3.55 -25.17
CA GLY A 21 -24.82 -2.76 -26.36
C GLY A 21 -24.01 -1.48 -26.47
N GLU A 22 -23.16 -1.18 -25.47
CA GLU A 22 -22.27 -0.02 -25.46
C GLU A 22 -20.83 -0.44 -25.64
N LYS A 23 -20.13 0.25 -26.56
CA LYS A 23 -18.69 0.08 -26.73
C LYS A 23 -17.95 0.93 -25.73
N ARG A 24 -17.09 0.29 -24.92
CA ARG A 24 -16.27 0.98 -23.90
C ARG A 24 -14.83 0.48 -23.98
N GLU A 25 -13.91 1.36 -23.64
CA GLU A 25 -12.50 0.99 -23.52
C GLU A 25 -12.24 0.46 -22.09
N TYR A 26 -11.45 -0.61 -22.03
CA TYR A 26 -11.04 -1.25 -20.78
C TYR A 26 -9.52 -1.40 -20.74
N LEU A 27 -8.95 -1.19 -19.55
CA LEU A 27 -7.58 -1.55 -19.24
C LEU A 27 -7.58 -2.93 -18.60
N THR A 28 -6.75 -3.82 -19.13
CA THR A 28 -6.51 -5.14 -18.53
C THR A 28 -5.21 -5.04 -17.75
N ILE A 29 -5.28 -5.28 -16.44
CA ILE A 29 -4.15 -5.14 -15.52
C ILE A 29 -3.92 -6.47 -14.83
N LYS A 30 -2.68 -6.96 -14.89
CA LYS A 30 -2.26 -8.13 -14.12
C LYS A 30 -1.69 -7.66 -12.79
N ILE A 31 -2.36 -8.02 -11.71
CA ILE A 31 -1.94 -7.70 -10.35
C ILE A 31 -0.90 -8.73 -9.91
N LEU A 32 0.25 -8.24 -9.45
CA LEU A 32 1.36 -9.12 -9.06
C LEU A 32 1.10 -9.90 -7.79
N HIS A 33 0.53 -9.22 -6.83
CA HIS A 33 0.36 -9.72 -5.48
C HIS A 33 -0.39 -11.06 -5.40
N ASN A 34 -1.38 -11.28 -6.25
CA ASN A 34 -2.23 -12.48 -6.21
C ASN A 34 -2.48 -13.12 -7.60
N ASP A 35 -1.67 -12.74 -8.58
CA ASP A 35 -1.79 -13.22 -9.96
C ASP A 35 -3.17 -12.96 -10.61
N MET A 36 -3.94 -12.07 -10.03
CA MET A 36 -5.27 -11.75 -10.50
C MET A 36 -5.19 -10.80 -11.69
N THR A 37 -6.05 -11.04 -12.69
CA THR A 37 -6.22 -10.12 -13.81
C THR A 37 -7.52 -9.34 -13.60
N VAL A 38 -7.44 -8.02 -13.63
CA VAL A 38 -8.59 -7.14 -13.48
C VAL A 38 -8.80 -6.34 -14.75
N MET A 39 -10.06 -6.07 -15.06
CA MET A 39 -10.43 -5.19 -16.16
C MET A 39 -11.09 -3.94 -15.58
N VAL A 40 -10.56 -2.77 -15.93
CA VAL A 40 -11.04 -1.49 -15.42
C VAL A 40 -11.54 -0.65 -16.60
N PRO A 41 -12.79 -0.20 -16.60
CA PRO A 41 -13.24 0.76 -17.61
C PRO A 41 -12.38 2.03 -17.56
N CYS A 42 -11.90 2.47 -18.70
CA CYS A 42 -11.04 3.67 -18.76
C CYS A 42 -11.76 4.90 -18.20
N ALA A 43 -13.07 4.99 -18.41
CA ALA A 43 -13.89 6.08 -17.88
C ALA A 43 -13.91 6.13 -16.34
N ASN A 44 -13.71 4.98 -15.69
CA ASN A 44 -13.75 4.85 -14.23
C ASN A 44 -12.36 4.74 -13.59
N ALA A 45 -11.29 4.76 -14.38
CA ALA A 45 -9.92 4.57 -13.88
C ALA A 45 -9.59 5.54 -12.74
N SER A 46 -9.90 6.82 -12.91
CA SER A 46 -9.67 7.84 -11.88
C SER A 46 -10.53 7.63 -10.64
N ARG A 47 -11.79 7.24 -10.82
CA ARG A 47 -12.73 6.97 -9.71
C ARG A 47 -12.33 5.73 -8.91
N ALA A 48 -11.76 4.72 -9.59
CA ALA A 48 -11.24 3.53 -8.95
C ALA A 48 -9.93 3.80 -8.19
N GLY A 49 -9.36 5.00 -8.33
CA GLY A 49 -8.09 5.36 -7.70
C GLY A 49 -6.88 4.83 -8.43
N LEU A 50 -7.04 4.37 -9.67
CA LEU A 50 -5.95 3.87 -10.48
C LEU A 50 -4.95 4.99 -10.77
N ARG A 51 -3.68 4.76 -10.50
CA ARG A 51 -2.62 5.74 -10.68
C ARG A 51 -1.33 5.09 -11.15
N ARG A 52 -0.40 5.91 -11.61
CA ARG A 52 0.94 5.43 -11.96
C ARG A 52 1.75 5.06 -10.72
N VAL A 53 2.69 4.15 -10.90
CA VAL A 53 3.68 3.82 -9.88
C VAL A 53 4.55 5.05 -9.61
N ILE A 54 4.92 5.26 -8.36
CA ILE A 54 5.74 6.40 -7.91
C ILE A 54 7.15 6.35 -8.47
N GLY A 55 7.77 7.54 -8.60
CA GLY A 55 9.18 7.67 -8.94
C GLY A 55 10.10 7.65 -7.72
N GLU A 56 11.41 7.73 -7.95
CA GLU A 56 12.43 7.64 -6.89
C GLU A 56 12.28 8.69 -5.79
N GLU A 57 11.94 9.93 -6.14
CA GLU A 57 11.74 11.00 -5.15
C GLU A 57 10.59 10.68 -4.21
N ALA A 58 9.50 10.11 -4.74
CA ALA A 58 8.38 9.71 -3.94
C ALA A 58 8.72 8.50 -3.05
N VAL A 59 9.59 7.59 -3.52
CA VAL A 59 10.09 6.49 -2.69
C VAL A 59 10.82 7.03 -1.46
N GLU A 60 11.66 8.03 -1.61
CA GLU A 60 12.36 8.65 -0.48
C GLU A 60 11.40 9.24 0.54
N ARG A 61 10.33 9.88 0.07
CA ARG A 61 9.27 10.41 0.94
C ARG A 61 8.52 9.30 1.67
N VAL A 62 8.24 8.19 0.99
CA VAL A 62 7.61 7.01 1.58
C VAL A 62 8.48 6.47 2.71
N VAL A 63 9.78 6.33 2.48
CA VAL A 63 10.74 5.90 3.51
C VAL A 63 10.72 6.87 4.70
N GLY A 64 10.67 8.17 4.43
CA GLY A 64 10.53 9.20 5.47
C GLY A 64 9.27 9.05 6.30
N VAL A 65 8.13 8.78 5.67
CA VAL A 65 6.86 8.52 6.36
C VAL A 65 6.97 7.28 7.24
N LEU A 66 7.55 6.20 6.73
CA LEU A 66 7.72 4.95 7.49
C LEU A 66 8.62 5.13 8.71
N ARG A 67 9.56 6.04 8.67
CA ARG A 67 10.49 6.34 9.77
C ARG A 67 9.95 7.32 10.79
N ASN A 68 8.89 8.04 10.46
CA ASN A 68 8.27 8.99 11.38
C ASN A 68 7.60 8.28 12.55
N ASP A 69 7.24 9.06 13.57
CA ASP A 69 6.50 8.56 14.72
C ASP A 69 5.01 8.33 14.36
N VAL A 70 4.33 7.58 15.22
CA VAL A 70 2.91 7.27 15.02
C VAL A 70 2.07 8.55 14.96
N SER A 71 1.17 8.60 14.00
CA SER A 71 0.13 9.64 13.97
C SER A 71 -1.08 9.19 14.79
N ASP A 72 -1.96 10.15 15.11
CA ASP A 72 -3.14 9.87 15.90
C ASP A 72 -4.06 8.87 15.20
N MET A 73 -4.38 7.79 15.91
CA MET A 73 -5.39 6.82 15.51
C MET A 73 -6.50 6.77 16.54
N PRO A 74 -7.76 6.55 16.14
CA PRO A 74 -8.84 6.33 17.09
C PRO A 74 -8.53 5.18 18.05
N LYS A 75 -8.86 5.34 19.33
CA LYS A 75 -8.63 4.30 20.33
C LYS A 75 -9.64 3.16 20.22
N ASN A 76 -10.85 3.45 19.79
CA ASN A 76 -11.87 2.44 19.56
C ASN A 76 -11.48 1.58 18.36
N TRP A 77 -11.54 0.25 18.51
CA TRP A 77 -11.12 -0.70 17.49
C TRP A 77 -11.88 -0.51 16.17
N ASN A 78 -13.20 -0.41 16.21
CA ASN A 78 -14.01 -0.25 15.01
C ASN A 78 -13.68 1.03 14.24
N ARG A 79 -13.50 2.12 14.95
CA ARG A 79 -13.13 3.41 14.37
C ARG A 79 -11.71 3.39 13.79
N ARG A 80 -10.79 2.77 14.51
CA ARG A 80 -9.40 2.63 14.06
C ARG A 80 -9.31 1.77 12.81
N PHE A 81 -10.00 0.65 12.79
CA PHE A 81 -10.04 -0.26 11.64
C PHE A 81 -10.61 0.47 10.40
N LYS A 82 -11.71 1.17 10.57
CA LYS A 82 -12.32 1.97 9.49
C LYS A 82 -11.39 3.08 9.02
N HIS A 83 -10.78 3.81 9.95
CA HIS A 83 -9.85 4.90 9.66
C HIS A 83 -8.69 4.41 8.76
N ASN A 84 -8.06 3.31 9.14
CA ASN A 84 -6.97 2.73 8.37
C ASN A 84 -7.45 2.19 7.02
N ARG A 85 -8.60 1.53 6.99
CA ARG A 85 -9.19 1.04 5.75
C ARG A 85 -9.49 2.16 4.76
N ASP A 86 -10.05 3.26 5.25
CA ASP A 86 -10.36 4.43 4.42
C ASP A 86 -9.08 5.06 3.85
N LYS A 87 -8.01 5.11 4.63
CA LYS A 87 -6.71 5.59 4.16
C LYS A 87 -6.15 4.71 3.03
N ILE A 88 -6.25 3.40 3.16
CA ILE A 88 -5.83 2.48 2.10
C ILE A 88 -6.64 2.72 0.82
N LYS A 89 -7.93 2.99 0.96
CA LYS A 89 -8.84 3.24 -0.18
C LYS A 89 -8.53 4.51 -0.96
N THR A 90 -7.88 5.50 -0.35
CA THR A 90 -7.57 6.76 -1.05
C THR A 90 -6.67 6.55 -2.27
N GLY A 91 -5.90 5.47 -2.29
CA GLY A 91 -4.91 5.22 -3.34
C GLY A 91 -3.65 6.06 -3.19
N ASP A 92 -3.54 6.90 -2.19
CA ASP A 92 -2.36 7.71 -1.90
C ASP A 92 -1.29 6.84 -1.23
N VAL A 93 -0.10 6.79 -1.83
CA VAL A 93 1.00 5.98 -1.32
C VAL A 93 1.47 6.44 0.07
N TYR A 94 1.40 7.72 0.36
CA TYR A 94 1.81 8.26 1.66
C TYR A 94 0.82 7.89 2.75
N GLU A 95 -0.47 7.88 2.44
CA GLU A 95 -1.52 7.39 3.32
C GLU A 95 -1.35 5.89 3.61
N LEU A 96 -1.03 5.11 2.59
CA LEU A 96 -0.75 3.69 2.73
C LEU A 96 0.49 3.45 3.60
N ALA A 97 1.56 4.20 3.38
CA ALA A 97 2.78 4.12 4.18
C ALA A 97 2.52 4.48 5.65
N GLU A 98 1.67 5.47 5.89
CA GLU A 98 1.26 5.87 7.24
C GLU A 98 0.51 4.74 7.95
N VAL A 99 -0.39 4.05 7.26
CA VAL A 99 -1.10 2.88 7.82
C VAL A 99 -0.11 1.78 8.17
N VAL A 100 0.82 1.46 7.28
CA VAL A 100 1.86 0.44 7.52
C VAL A 100 2.69 0.82 8.76
N ARG A 101 3.15 2.06 8.84
CA ARG A 101 3.91 2.56 9.99
C ARG A 101 3.13 2.45 11.28
N ASN A 102 1.91 2.97 11.30
CA ASN A 102 1.10 3.01 12.51
C ASN A 102 0.76 1.61 13.03
N LEU A 103 0.44 0.69 12.14
CA LEU A 103 0.16 -0.69 12.52
C LEU A 103 1.43 -1.42 12.97
N ALA A 104 2.58 -1.15 12.36
CA ALA A 104 3.87 -1.71 12.79
C ALA A 104 4.22 -1.26 14.21
N ILE A 105 4.07 0.03 14.51
CA ILE A 105 4.33 0.58 15.85
C ILE A 105 3.37 -0.03 16.86
N ARG A 106 2.09 -0.12 16.51
CA ARG A 106 1.09 -0.69 17.42
C ARG A 106 1.35 -2.17 17.69
N GLU A 107 1.76 -2.93 16.67
CA GLU A 107 2.10 -4.35 16.86
C GLU A 107 3.25 -4.53 17.85
N ALA A 108 4.27 -3.69 17.75
CA ALA A 108 5.40 -3.72 18.66
C ALA A 108 5.03 -3.36 20.10
N ASP A 109 4.12 -2.38 20.26
CA ASP A 109 3.76 -1.85 21.59
C ASP A 109 2.65 -2.64 22.28
N LYS A 110 1.60 -3.00 21.55
CA LYS A 110 0.36 -3.56 22.12
C LYS A 110 -0.12 -4.83 21.46
N GLY A 111 0.44 -5.19 20.32
CA GLY A 111 -0.06 -6.26 19.48
C GLY A 111 -1.28 -5.83 18.66
N LEU A 112 -1.59 -6.63 17.66
CA LEU A 112 -2.72 -6.40 16.75
C LEU A 112 -3.77 -7.49 16.90
N SER A 113 -5.05 -7.12 16.74
CA SER A 113 -6.13 -8.10 16.57
C SER A 113 -5.95 -8.87 15.26
N THR A 114 -6.66 -9.99 15.10
CA THR A 114 -6.61 -10.80 13.88
C THR A 114 -6.96 -9.97 12.64
N GLY A 115 -8.00 -9.15 12.71
CA GLY A 115 -8.40 -8.29 11.59
C GLY A 115 -7.34 -7.23 11.25
N GLU A 116 -6.72 -6.63 12.26
CA GLU A 116 -5.65 -5.66 12.06
C GLU A 116 -4.36 -6.32 11.52
N LYS A 117 -4.06 -7.54 11.93
CA LYS A 117 -2.93 -8.31 11.37
C LYS A 117 -3.12 -8.58 9.89
N GLN A 118 -4.31 -8.97 9.49
CA GLN A 118 -4.65 -9.20 8.08
C GLN A 118 -4.53 -7.90 7.28
N MET A 119 -5.05 -6.80 7.79
CA MET A 119 -4.93 -5.48 7.18
C MET A 119 -3.47 -5.06 7.03
N PHE A 120 -2.67 -5.24 8.08
CA PHE A 120 -1.25 -4.91 8.08
C PHE A 120 -0.48 -5.73 7.03
N THR A 121 -0.70 -7.04 6.98
CA THR A 121 -0.08 -7.91 5.99
C THR A 121 -0.44 -7.46 4.56
N ARG A 122 -1.71 -7.17 4.33
CA ARG A 122 -2.19 -6.71 3.03
C ARG A 122 -1.61 -5.36 2.64
N ALA A 123 -1.60 -4.41 3.57
CA ALA A 123 -1.05 -3.07 3.33
C ALA A 123 0.45 -3.14 3.00
N LYS A 124 1.21 -3.96 3.72
CA LYS A 124 2.63 -4.18 3.42
C LYS A 124 2.84 -4.77 2.03
N LYS A 125 2.03 -5.73 1.63
CA LYS A 125 2.14 -6.35 0.29
C LYS A 125 1.79 -5.37 -0.82
N ILE A 126 0.77 -4.54 -0.63
CA ILE A 126 0.41 -3.49 -1.60
C ILE A 126 1.57 -2.50 -1.74
N LEU A 127 2.13 -2.04 -0.63
CA LEU A 127 3.26 -1.10 -0.65
C LEU A 127 4.50 -1.73 -1.27
N ALA A 128 4.83 -2.97 -0.91
CA ALA A 128 5.96 -3.70 -1.48
C ALA A 128 5.81 -3.88 -3.00
N SER A 129 4.61 -4.13 -3.50
CA SER A 129 4.36 -4.27 -4.93
C SER A 129 4.68 -2.99 -5.69
N GLU A 130 4.40 -1.84 -5.10
CA GLU A 130 4.74 -0.55 -5.71
C GLU A 130 6.25 -0.29 -5.67
N LEU A 131 6.91 -0.59 -4.56
CA LEU A 131 8.36 -0.46 -4.43
C LEU A 131 9.09 -1.37 -5.42
N MET A 132 8.57 -2.55 -5.67
CA MET A 132 9.12 -3.49 -6.65
C MET A 132 9.24 -2.85 -8.04
N TYR A 133 8.19 -2.20 -8.50
CA TYR A 133 8.20 -1.51 -9.78
C TYR A 133 9.01 -0.22 -9.75
N ALA A 134 8.87 0.56 -8.69
CA ALA A 134 9.55 1.84 -8.57
C ALA A 134 11.08 1.71 -8.50
N LEU A 135 11.56 0.64 -7.85
CA LEU A 135 12.98 0.40 -7.63
C LEU A 135 13.55 -0.70 -8.53
N GLU A 136 12.73 -1.24 -9.44
CA GLU A 136 13.13 -2.31 -10.36
C GLU A 136 13.75 -3.52 -9.64
N MET A 137 13.09 -3.98 -8.57
CA MET A 137 13.51 -5.15 -7.78
C MET A 137 12.52 -6.30 -7.97
N GLU A 138 12.96 -7.50 -7.59
CA GLU A 138 12.07 -8.66 -7.49
C GLU A 138 11.14 -8.51 -6.26
N GLU A 139 10.02 -9.25 -6.26
CA GLU A 139 9.00 -9.18 -5.20
C GLU A 139 9.60 -9.46 -3.82
N ASP A 140 10.39 -10.52 -3.70
CA ASP A 140 11.03 -10.90 -2.42
C ASP A 140 12.01 -9.84 -1.93
N GLU A 141 12.75 -9.22 -2.84
CA GLU A 141 13.67 -8.12 -2.52
C GLU A 141 12.91 -6.90 -2.01
N ALA A 142 11.78 -6.56 -2.65
CA ALA A 142 10.96 -5.43 -2.25
C ALA A 142 10.32 -5.66 -0.88
N GLU A 143 9.82 -6.85 -0.62
CA GLU A 143 9.27 -7.23 0.70
C GLU A 143 10.34 -7.16 1.78
N GLY A 144 11.52 -7.71 1.51
CA GLY A 144 12.67 -7.65 2.43
C GLY A 144 13.13 -6.23 2.69
N HIS A 145 13.18 -5.41 1.67
CA HIS A 145 13.56 -3.99 1.79
C HIS A 145 12.56 -3.23 2.69
N LEU A 146 11.27 -3.46 2.51
CA LEU A 146 10.23 -2.85 3.34
C LEU A 146 10.36 -3.30 4.81
N GLU A 147 10.56 -4.59 5.05
CA GLU A 147 10.76 -5.11 6.41
C GLU A 147 12.00 -4.52 7.08
N ASP A 148 13.08 -4.35 6.34
CA ASP A 148 14.31 -3.72 6.84
C ASP A 148 14.06 -2.26 7.24
N ILE A 149 13.32 -1.51 6.44
CA ILE A 149 12.98 -0.12 6.76
C ILE A 149 12.15 -0.06 8.05
N ILE A 150 11.17 -0.94 8.19
CA ILE A 150 10.31 -1.01 9.37
C ILE A 150 11.13 -1.37 10.61
N SER A 151 12.01 -2.36 10.50
CA SER A 151 12.88 -2.80 11.60
C SER A 151 13.86 -1.72 12.01
N ASP A 152 14.51 -1.07 11.06
CA ASP A 152 15.44 0.03 11.31
C ASP A 152 14.74 1.22 11.97
N ALA A 153 13.56 1.56 11.54
CA ALA A 153 12.75 2.62 12.12
C ALA A 153 12.36 2.29 13.57
N HIS A 154 12.00 1.04 13.83
CA HIS A 154 11.67 0.58 15.18
C HIS A 154 12.89 0.66 16.11
N ALA A 155 14.05 0.19 15.66
CA ALA A 155 15.31 0.26 16.40
C ALA A 155 15.69 1.72 16.69
N SER A 156 15.55 2.62 15.72
CA SER A 156 15.83 4.06 15.89
C SER A 156 14.93 4.70 16.95
N ARG A 157 13.63 4.38 16.95
CA ARG A 157 12.68 4.90 17.95
C ARG A 157 13.04 4.41 19.35
N ASN A 158 13.34 3.12 19.48
CA ASN A 158 13.73 2.52 20.77
C ASN A 158 15.08 3.05 21.25
N GLY A 159 16.04 3.21 20.35
CA GLY A 159 17.34 3.81 20.67
C GLY A 159 17.24 5.27 21.10
N ALA A 160 16.38 6.05 20.43
CA ALA A 160 16.11 7.44 20.79
C ALA A 160 15.36 7.59 22.11
N ALA A 161 14.54 6.59 22.48
CA ALA A 161 13.78 6.57 23.72
C ALA A 161 14.58 6.00 24.88
N ALA A 162 15.71 5.33 24.63
CA ALA A 162 16.56 4.76 25.68
C ALA A 162 17.23 5.88 26.48
N PRO A 163 17.16 5.85 27.82
CA PRO A 163 17.90 6.80 28.64
C PRO A 163 19.40 6.65 28.39
N ALA A 164 20.06 7.76 28.28
CA ALA A 164 21.51 7.77 28.09
C ALA A 164 22.22 7.19 29.33
#